data_31158711df99f958fea6406e9fba7a58
#
_entry.id   31158711df99f958fea6406e9fba7a58
#
_cell.length_a   1.000
_cell.length_b   1.000
_cell.length_c   1.000
_cell.angle_alpha   90.00
_cell.angle_beta   90.00
_cell.angle_gamma   90.00
#
_symmetry.space_group_name_H-M   'P 1'
#
loop_
_entity.id
_entity.type
_entity.pdbx_description
1 polymer ?
#
loop_
_entity_poly.entity_id
_entity_poly.type
_entity_poly.pdbx_seq_one_letter_code
_entity_poly.pdbx_strand_id
1 'polypeptide(L)'
;MNTENRPSLPCPFDKVHPSQLVRDDEFYMWQAYNLAIDAWRQDEVPIGAVIELGGEIIAAAHNQRDRTRDPTAHAEILALGQASSAVGDWRLTGATLYVTKEPCPMCSGATLMSRLKRVVYAVPDPKMGCLGGATDLNSLPQSNHHLEIARGVLEKPCLELLRAYFQLKRAAD
;
A
#
# COMPACT_ATOMS: atom_id res chain seq x y z
N MET A 1 -19.49 21.77 1.11
CA MET A 1 -20.06 20.89 0.10
C MET A 1 -20.29 19.55 0.76
N ASN A 2 -21.55 19.08 0.78
CA ASN A 2 -21.93 17.84 1.48
C ASN A 2 -21.38 16.63 0.73
N THR A 3 -20.40 15.93 1.31
CA THR A 3 -19.81 14.70 0.75
C THR A 3 -20.64 13.44 1.08
N GLU A 4 -21.77 13.60 1.76
CA GLU A 4 -22.56 12.47 2.31
C GLU A 4 -23.42 11.72 1.31
N ASN A 5 -23.44 12.08 0.02
CA ASN A 5 -24.38 11.48 -0.94
C ASN A 5 -23.79 11.25 -2.34
N ARG A 6 -22.47 11.01 -2.46
CA ARG A 6 -21.95 10.50 -3.73
C ARG A 6 -22.13 8.97 -3.76
N PRO A 7 -22.83 8.43 -4.76
CA PRO A 7 -22.89 6.97 -4.91
C PRO A 7 -21.47 6.43 -5.10
N SER A 8 -21.10 5.41 -4.33
CA SER A 8 -19.81 4.73 -4.51
C SER A 8 -19.73 4.20 -5.95
N LEU A 9 -18.59 4.40 -6.59
CA LEU A 9 -18.36 3.86 -7.94
C LEU A 9 -18.39 2.31 -7.89
N PRO A 10 -19.16 1.66 -8.77
CA PRO A 10 -19.17 0.18 -8.79
C PRO A 10 -17.76 -0.34 -9.13
N CYS A 11 -17.24 -1.20 -8.28
CA CYS A 11 -15.95 -1.85 -8.50
C CYS A 11 -16.14 -3.06 -9.43
N PRO A 12 -15.57 -3.07 -10.64
CA PRO A 12 -15.71 -4.18 -11.58
C PRO A 12 -14.73 -5.34 -11.34
N PHE A 13 -13.93 -5.26 -10.26
CA PHE A 13 -12.90 -6.25 -9.94
C PHE A 13 -13.31 -7.13 -8.77
N ASP A 14 -12.97 -8.41 -8.87
CA ASP A 14 -13.16 -9.39 -7.81
C ASP A 14 -11.88 -9.61 -7.00
N LYS A 15 -12.06 -10.00 -5.73
CA LYS A 15 -10.95 -10.42 -4.88
C LYS A 15 -10.37 -11.74 -5.36
N VAL A 16 -9.06 -11.87 -5.24
CA VAL A 16 -8.31 -13.08 -5.58
C VAL A 16 -7.88 -13.80 -4.30
N HIS A 17 -8.10 -15.09 -4.24
CA HIS A 17 -7.73 -15.93 -3.09
C HIS A 17 -6.60 -16.89 -3.49
N PRO A 18 -5.33 -16.48 -3.36
CA PRO A 18 -4.20 -17.33 -3.69
C PRO A 18 -4.09 -18.53 -2.75
N SER A 19 -3.40 -19.58 -3.21
CA SER A 19 -3.13 -20.76 -2.38
C SER A 19 -2.36 -20.39 -1.12
N GLN A 20 -2.77 -20.92 0.00
CA GLN A 20 -2.08 -20.75 1.29
C GLN A 20 -0.82 -21.64 1.43
N LEU A 21 -0.60 -22.55 0.48
CA LEU A 21 0.52 -23.50 0.53
C LEU A 21 1.86 -22.87 0.14
N VAL A 22 1.82 -21.78 -0.66
CA VAL A 22 3.01 -21.04 -1.06
C VAL A 22 2.77 -19.57 -0.71
N ARG A 23 3.52 -19.08 0.27
CA ARG A 23 3.42 -17.69 0.74
C ARG A 23 4.65 -16.90 0.27
N ASP A 24 4.70 -16.66 -1.04
CA ASP A 24 5.70 -15.85 -1.71
C ASP A 24 5.25 -14.37 -1.85
N ASP A 25 6.04 -13.57 -2.55
CA ASP A 25 5.72 -12.14 -2.78
C ASP A 25 4.37 -11.96 -3.50
N GLU A 26 4.01 -12.86 -4.41
CA GLU A 26 2.72 -12.77 -5.10
C GLU A 26 1.55 -13.03 -4.14
N PHE A 27 1.71 -14.02 -3.23
CA PHE A 27 0.70 -14.30 -2.21
C PHE A 27 0.37 -13.06 -1.37
N TYR A 28 1.40 -12.39 -0.82
CA TYR A 28 1.19 -11.20 0.00
C TYR A 28 0.70 -10.01 -0.81
N MET A 29 1.16 -9.86 -2.06
CA MET A 29 0.68 -8.79 -2.93
C MET A 29 -0.79 -8.98 -3.33
N TRP A 30 -1.28 -10.22 -3.51
CA TRP A 30 -2.72 -10.48 -3.70
C TRP A 30 -3.55 -10.09 -2.48
N GLN A 31 -3.02 -10.24 -1.26
CA GLN A 31 -3.71 -9.74 -0.06
C GLN A 31 -3.80 -8.21 -0.08
N ALA A 32 -2.71 -7.53 -0.43
CA ALA A 32 -2.71 -6.07 -0.59
C ALA A 32 -3.67 -5.61 -1.72
N TYR A 33 -3.72 -6.33 -2.84
CA TYR A 33 -4.67 -6.08 -3.93
C TYR A 33 -6.13 -6.20 -3.48
N ASN A 34 -6.46 -7.20 -2.69
CA ASN A 34 -7.81 -7.37 -2.13
C ASN A 34 -8.22 -6.21 -1.23
N LEU A 35 -7.28 -5.66 -0.47
CA LEU A 35 -7.49 -4.46 0.34
C LEU A 35 -7.66 -3.20 -0.54
N ALA A 36 -6.97 -3.13 -1.68
CA ALA A 36 -7.19 -2.04 -2.64
C ALA A 36 -8.62 -2.08 -3.23
N ILE A 37 -9.20 -3.27 -3.45
CA ILE A 37 -10.62 -3.42 -3.81
C ILE A 37 -11.52 -2.91 -2.68
N ASP A 38 -11.18 -3.18 -1.41
CA ASP A 38 -11.95 -2.67 -0.26
C ASP A 38 -11.88 -1.14 -0.17
N ALA A 39 -10.73 -0.53 -0.47
CA ALA A 39 -10.60 0.92 -0.61
C ALA A 39 -11.57 1.45 -1.68
N TRP A 40 -11.56 0.87 -2.89
CA TRP A 40 -12.47 1.27 -3.96
C TRP A 40 -13.94 1.24 -3.53
N ARG A 41 -14.36 0.13 -2.89
CA ARG A 41 -15.75 -0.04 -2.41
C ARG A 41 -16.17 0.99 -1.37
N GLN A 42 -15.20 1.68 -0.77
CA GLN A 42 -15.39 2.78 0.18
C GLN A 42 -15.13 4.17 -0.46
N ASP A 43 -15.10 4.23 -1.79
CA ASP A 43 -14.83 5.45 -2.59
C ASP A 43 -13.44 6.08 -2.32
N GLU A 44 -12.49 5.26 -1.89
CA GLU A 44 -11.10 5.64 -1.67
C GLU A 44 -10.22 5.24 -2.85
N VAL A 45 -9.11 5.94 -3.05
CA VAL A 45 -8.10 5.53 -4.03
C VAL A 45 -7.67 4.09 -3.73
N PRO A 46 -7.73 3.14 -4.71
CA PRO A 46 -7.55 1.72 -4.46
C PRO A 46 -6.08 1.36 -4.21
N ILE A 47 -5.64 1.62 -3.01
CA ILE A 47 -4.33 1.24 -2.48
C ILE A 47 -4.53 0.39 -1.24
N GLY A 48 -3.89 -0.77 -1.24
CA GLY A 48 -3.85 -1.69 -0.11
C GLY A 48 -2.43 -2.03 0.27
N ALA A 49 -2.23 -2.32 1.56
CA ALA A 49 -0.95 -2.67 2.13
C ALA A 49 -1.07 -3.76 3.18
N VAL A 50 -0.13 -4.70 3.20
CA VAL A 50 0.03 -5.68 4.27
C VAL A 50 1.47 -5.67 4.78
N ILE A 51 1.65 -5.99 6.05
CA ILE A 51 2.97 -6.19 6.64
C ILE A 51 3.08 -7.64 7.10
N GLU A 52 4.10 -8.30 6.58
CA GLU A 52 4.48 -9.67 6.91
C GLU A 52 5.65 -9.67 7.89
N LEU A 53 5.62 -10.58 8.86
CA LEU A 53 6.72 -10.89 9.74
C LEU A 53 6.71 -12.38 10.08
N GLY A 54 7.81 -13.07 9.79
CA GLY A 54 7.97 -14.51 10.09
C GLY A 54 6.99 -15.42 9.36
N GLY A 55 6.53 -15.06 8.16
CA GLY A 55 5.57 -15.81 7.35
C GLY A 55 4.10 -15.46 7.63
N GLU A 56 3.81 -14.62 8.64
CA GLU A 56 2.44 -14.23 9.01
C GLU A 56 2.16 -12.76 8.68
N ILE A 57 0.92 -12.47 8.28
CA ILE A 57 0.44 -11.10 8.10
C ILE A 57 0.11 -10.53 9.49
N ILE A 58 0.89 -9.57 9.94
CA ILE A 58 0.72 -8.90 11.25
C ILE A 58 -0.07 -7.60 11.16
N ALA A 59 -0.22 -7.04 9.95
CA ALA A 59 -1.02 -5.85 9.70
C ALA A 59 -1.58 -5.84 8.28
N ALA A 60 -2.77 -5.30 8.11
CA ALA A 60 -3.46 -5.19 6.84
C ALA A 60 -4.33 -3.93 6.82
N ALA A 61 -4.13 -3.05 5.84
CA ALA A 61 -4.84 -1.79 5.74
C ALA A 61 -5.04 -1.38 4.27
N HIS A 62 -6.02 -0.52 4.04
CA HIS A 62 -6.23 0.16 2.78
C HIS A 62 -6.32 1.67 3.00
N ASN A 63 -6.22 2.44 1.92
CA ASN A 63 -6.37 3.89 1.97
C ASN A 63 -7.72 4.29 2.58
N GLN A 64 -7.71 5.30 3.48
CA GLN A 64 -8.89 5.81 4.18
C GLN A 64 -8.87 7.35 4.32
N ARG A 65 -8.13 8.03 3.45
CA ARG A 65 -7.87 9.47 3.55
C ARG A 65 -9.14 10.31 3.55
N ASP A 66 -10.03 10.06 2.59
CA ASP A 66 -11.25 10.86 2.42
C ASP A 66 -12.29 10.51 3.50
N ARG A 67 -12.42 9.22 3.84
CA ARG A 67 -13.34 8.73 4.85
C ARG A 67 -13.00 9.25 6.26
N THR A 68 -11.73 9.24 6.63
CA THR A 68 -11.28 9.70 7.95
C THR A 68 -11.00 11.20 8.00
N ARG A 69 -10.96 11.87 6.84
CA ARG A 69 -10.52 13.28 6.69
C ARG A 69 -9.12 13.50 7.24
N ASP A 70 -8.28 12.47 7.13
CA ASP A 70 -6.90 12.48 7.58
C ASP A 70 -5.96 12.35 6.36
N PRO A 71 -5.18 13.40 6.02
CA PRO A 71 -4.28 13.38 4.88
C PRO A 71 -3.16 12.34 5.01
N THR A 72 -2.94 11.83 6.21
CA THR A 72 -1.92 10.81 6.48
C THR A 72 -2.44 9.38 6.46
N ALA A 73 -3.76 9.16 6.39
CA ALA A 73 -4.39 7.83 6.42
C ALA A 73 -4.20 7.02 5.13
N HIS A 74 -2.95 6.97 4.65
CA HIS A 74 -2.54 6.08 3.56
C HIS A 74 -2.44 4.63 4.07
N ALA A 75 -2.65 3.66 3.17
CA ALA A 75 -2.60 2.23 3.48
C ALA A 75 -1.33 1.85 4.25
N GLU A 76 -0.18 2.36 3.81
CA GLU A 76 1.13 2.09 4.39
C GLU A 76 1.24 2.62 5.82
N ILE A 77 0.81 3.87 6.07
CA ILE A 77 0.87 4.48 7.40
C ILE A 77 -0.02 3.72 8.38
N LEU A 78 -1.24 3.37 7.94
CA LEU A 78 -2.17 2.60 8.77
C LEU A 78 -1.62 1.20 9.07
N ALA A 79 -1.04 0.52 8.08
CA ALA A 79 -0.42 -0.79 8.27
C ALA A 79 0.80 -0.73 9.22
N LEU A 80 1.66 0.30 9.09
CA LEU A 80 2.79 0.50 10.00
C LEU A 80 2.34 0.69 11.45
N GLY A 81 1.29 1.51 11.68
CA GLY A 81 0.73 1.72 13.02
C GLY A 81 0.17 0.43 13.62
N GLN A 82 -0.58 -0.35 12.84
CA GLN A 82 -1.12 -1.65 13.26
C GLN A 82 0.00 -2.65 13.59
N ALA A 83 1.02 -2.76 12.71
CA ALA A 83 2.14 -3.67 12.91
C ALA A 83 2.93 -3.31 14.17
N SER A 84 3.22 -2.01 14.39
CA SER A 84 3.90 -1.53 15.58
C SER A 84 3.13 -1.86 16.87
N SER A 85 1.81 -1.73 16.83
CA SER A 85 0.94 -2.12 17.95
C SER A 85 0.95 -3.63 18.19
N ALA A 86 0.93 -4.44 17.12
CA ALA A 86 0.95 -5.89 17.20
C ALA A 86 2.28 -6.44 17.75
N VAL A 87 3.39 -5.81 17.35
CA VAL A 87 4.75 -6.19 17.81
C VAL A 87 5.07 -5.62 19.21
N GLY A 88 4.43 -4.51 19.58
CA GLY A 88 4.71 -3.77 20.80
C GLY A 88 6.01 -2.93 20.73
N ASP A 89 6.51 -2.68 19.53
CA ASP A 89 7.68 -1.81 19.27
C ASP A 89 7.44 -1.03 17.96
N TRP A 90 7.94 0.20 17.90
CA TRP A 90 7.94 1.00 16.68
C TRP A 90 8.92 0.45 15.62
N ARG A 91 9.93 -0.32 16.05
CA ARG A 91 10.88 -0.99 15.15
C ARG A 91 10.26 -2.27 14.59
N LEU A 92 10.08 -2.31 13.30
CA LEU A 92 9.55 -3.46 12.58
C LEU A 92 10.70 -4.27 11.93
N THR A 93 11.74 -4.52 12.70
CA THR A 93 12.94 -5.23 12.23
C THR A 93 12.58 -6.63 11.73
N GLY A 94 13.01 -6.94 10.51
CA GLY A 94 12.70 -8.22 9.85
C GLY A 94 11.40 -8.25 9.07
N ALA A 95 10.49 -7.27 9.27
CA ALA A 95 9.22 -7.24 8.58
C ALA A 95 9.35 -6.75 7.13
N THR A 96 8.41 -7.20 6.28
CA THR A 96 8.26 -6.79 4.87
C THR A 96 6.92 -6.10 4.68
N LEU A 97 6.93 -4.92 4.05
CA LEU A 97 5.73 -4.24 3.57
C LEU A 97 5.46 -4.64 2.12
N TYR A 98 4.24 -5.06 1.84
CA TYR A 98 3.70 -5.24 0.48
C TYR A 98 2.64 -4.18 0.23
N VAL A 99 2.75 -3.43 -0.86
CA VAL A 99 1.82 -2.33 -1.20
C VAL A 99 1.56 -2.28 -2.70
N THR A 100 0.32 -2.02 -3.09
CA THR A 100 -0.11 -2.07 -4.50
C THR A 100 0.46 -0.95 -5.37
N LYS A 101 0.96 0.13 -4.76
CA LYS A 101 1.60 1.25 -5.45
C LYS A 101 2.83 1.71 -4.69
N GLU A 102 3.83 2.21 -5.42
CA GLU A 102 5.05 2.76 -4.83
C GLU A 102 4.73 3.82 -3.77
N PRO A 103 5.35 3.72 -2.57
CA PRO A 103 5.15 4.68 -1.49
C PRO A 103 5.54 6.11 -1.86
N CYS A 104 4.69 7.06 -1.47
CA CYS A 104 4.93 8.50 -1.59
C CYS A 104 6.02 8.98 -0.59
N PRO A 105 6.45 10.27 -0.61
CA PRO A 105 7.50 10.77 0.30
C PRO A 105 7.20 10.52 1.78
N MET A 106 5.96 10.71 2.21
CA MET A 106 5.52 10.48 3.60
C MET A 106 5.66 9.00 3.96
N CYS A 107 5.12 8.10 3.13
CA CYS A 107 5.12 6.66 3.41
C CYS A 107 6.53 6.08 3.30
N SER A 108 7.33 6.49 2.31
CA SER A 108 8.73 6.07 2.17
C SER A 108 9.56 6.49 3.38
N GLY A 109 9.38 7.73 3.87
CA GLY A 109 10.01 8.17 5.10
C GLY A 109 9.60 7.34 6.31
N ALA A 110 8.31 7.01 6.44
CA ALA A 110 7.80 6.20 7.53
C ALA A 110 8.35 4.75 7.49
N THR A 111 8.50 4.14 6.30
CA THR A 111 9.10 2.79 6.17
C THR A 111 10.56 2.76 6.61
N LEU A 112 11.34 3.78 6.26
CA LEU A 112 12.73 3.93 6.73
C LEU A 112 12.78 4.13 8.25
N MET A 113 11.95 5.02 8.77
CA MET A 113 11.90 5.33 10.21
C MET A 113 11.49 4.12 11.05
N SER A 114 10.57 3.30 10.58
CA SER A 114 10.10 2.09 11.27
C SER A 114 11.07 0.90 11.19
N ARG A 115 12.21 1.04 10.51
CA ARG A 115 13.23 -0.02 10.40
C ARG A 115 12.75 -1.30 9.73
N LEU A 116 11.82 -1.18 8.78
CA LEU A 116 11.46 -2.33 7.95
C LEU A 116 12.69 -2.93 7.29
N LYS A 117 12.69 -4.26 7.12
CA LYS A 117 13.71 -4.94 6.34
C LYS A 117 13.52 -4.70 4.85
N ARG A 118 12.27 -4.81 4.37
CA ARG A 118 11.99 -4.86 2.94
C ARG A 118 10.67 -4.14 2.59
N VAL A 119 10.64 -3.53 1.40
CA VAL A 119 9.40 -3.02 0.78
C VAL A 119 9.26 -3.65 -0.60
N VAL A 120 8.08 -4.21 -0.86
CA VAL A 120 7.67 -4.75 -2.15
C VAL A 120 6.49 -3.94 -2.66
N TYR A 121 6.61 -3.31 -3.82
CA TYR A 121 5.49 -2.58 -4.42
C TYR A 121 5.18 -3.06 -5.84
N ALA A 122 3.89 -2.98 -6.22
CA ALA A 122 3.44 -3.43 -7.52
C ALA A 122 3.72 -2.37 -8.60
N VAL A 123 3.07 -1.22 -8.51
CA VAL A 123 3.08 -0.18 -9.55
C VAL A 123 4.05 0.92 -9.18
N PRO A 124 5.08 1.21 -10.01
CA PRO A 124 5.96 2.37 -9.81
C PRO A 124 5.19 3.68 -10.00
N ASP A 125 5.60 4.73 -9.28
CA ASP A 125 5.03 6.06 -9.41
C ASP A 125 6.09 7.08 -9.85
N PRO A 126 6.16 7.41 -11.16
CA PRO A 126 7.15 8.35 -11.68
C PRO A 126 6.90 9.81 -11.25
N LYS A 127 5.78 10.11 -10.57
CA LYS A 127 5.44 11.47 -10.13
C LYS A 127 5.72 11.69 -8.65
N MET A 128 5.37 10.73 -7.80
CA MET A 128 5.40 10.88 -6.34
C MET A 128 6.06 9.70 -5.63
N GLY A 129 6.48 8.66 -6.34
CA GLY A 129 7.17 7.51 -5.76
C GLY A 129 8.56 7.90 -5.24
N CYS A 130 8.92 7.45 -4.05
CA CYS A 130 10.15 7.83 -3.39
C CYS A 130 11.03 6.65 -2.98
N LEU A 131 10.88 5.52 -3.66
CA LEU A 131 11.75 4.33 -3.57
C LEU A 131 12.30 3.91 -4.94
N GLY A 132 12.60 4.92 -5.80
CA GLY A 132 13.20 4.74 -7.11
C GLY A 132 12.35 5.21 -8.30
N GLY A 133 11.11 5.68 -8.06
CA GLY A 133 10.24 6.26 -9.08
C GLY A 133 10.60 7.71 -9.42
N ALA A 134 10.02 8.68 -8.72
CA ALA A 134 10.35 10.10 -8.90
C ALA A 134 11.67 10.48 -8.21
N THR A 135 11.94 9.90 -7.07
CA THR A 135 13.18 10.04 -6.30
C THR A 135 13.46 8.78 -5.49
N ASP A 136 14.56 8.74 -4.75
CA ASP A 136 14.90 7.59 -3.92
C ASP A 136 15.40 8.04 -2.53
N LEU A 137 14.48 8.02 -1.55
CA LEU A 137 14.81 8.29 -0.15
C LEU A 137 15.66 7.19 0.49
N ASN A 138 15.64 5.98 -0.08
CA ASN A 138 16.44 4.86 0.41
C ASN A 138 17.95 5.04 0.14
N SER A 139 18.29 5.88 -0.84
CA SER A 139 19.69 6.20 -1.20
C SER A 139 20.28 7.40 -0.47
N LEU A 140 19.55 8.01 0.49
CA LEU A 140 20.06 9.16 1.26
C LEU A 140 21.33 8.78 2.03
N PRO A 141 22.47 9.46 1.79
CA PRO A 141 23.74 9.11 2.43
C PRO A 141 23.75 9.25 3.95
N GLN A 142 22.85 10.11 4.48
CA GLN A 142 22.70 10.35 5.91
C GLN A 142 21.77 9.34 6.58
N SER A 143 21.10 8.46 5.82
CA SER A 143 20.23 7.44 6.39
C SER A 143 21.05 6.40 7.14
N ASN A 144 20.62 6.10 8.37
CA ASN A 144 21.21 5.04 9.18
C ASN A 144 20.45 3.69 9.01
N HIS A 145 19.57 3.62 8.03
CA HIS A 145 18.83 2.41 7.66
C HIS A 145 18.52 2.40 6.17
N HIS A 146 18.63 1.24 5.55
CA HIS A 146 18.31 1.03 4.16
C HIS A 146 17.39 -0.19 4.00
N LEU A 147 16.46 -0.08 3.08
CA LEU A 147 15.47 -1.10 2.76
C LEU A 147 15.95 -1.99 1.62
N GLU A 148 15.61 -3.25 1.65
CA GLU A 148 15.59 -4.08 0.43
C GLU A 148 14.34 -3.72 -0.39
N ILE A 149 14.50 -3.36 -1.67
CA ILE A 149 13.40 -2.95 -2.53
C ILE A 149 13.16 -4.00 -3.61
N ALA A 150 11.91 -4.48 -3.71
CA ALA A 150 11.42 -5.23 -4.86
C ALA A 150 10.23 -4.49 -5.49
N ARG A 151 10.12 -4.55 -6.81
CA ARG A 151 9.09 -3.83 -7.57
C ARG A 151 8.54 -4.68 -8.71
N GLY A 152 7.31 -4.37 -9.14
CA GLY A 152 6.67 -5.00 -10.28
C GLY A 152 5.93 -6.29 -9.96
N VAL A 153 5.85 -6.68 -8.69
CA VAL A 153 5.06 -7.86 -8.28
C VAL A 153 3.58 -7.55 -8.46
N LEU A 154 2.90 -8.29 -9.35
CA LEU A 154 1.51 -8.04 -9.77
C LEU A 154 1.27 -6.62 -10.32
N GLU A 155 2.25 -6.04 -11.02
CA GLU A 155 2.14 -4.68 -11.56
C GLU A 155 0.91 -4.52 -12.46
N LYS A 156 0.68 -5.45 -13.40
CA LYS A 156 -0.40 -5.36 -14.36
C LYS A 156 -1.78 -5.29 -13.70
N PRO A 157 -2.20 -6.25 -12.84
CA PRO A 157 -3.53 -6.19 -12.20
C PRO A 157 -3.68 -4.95 -11.29
N CYS A 158 -2.65 -4.55 -10.55
CA CYS A 158 -2.70 -3.35 -9.71
C CYS A 158 -2.83 -2.05 -10.53
N LEU A 159 -2.13 -1.99 -11.68
CA LEU A 159 -2.21 -0.83 -12.59
C LEU A 159 -3.58 -0.74 -13.26
N GLU A 160 -4.15 -1.87 -13.67
CA GLU A 160 -5.50 -1.93 -14.25
C GLU A 160 -6.55 -1.44 -13.26
N LEU A 161 -6.49 -1.89 -12.01
CA LEU A 161 -7.36 -1.44 -10.92
C LEU A 161 -7.28 0.08 -10.72
N LEU A 162 -6.07 0.63 -10.58
CA LEU A 162 -5.85 2.08 -10.42
C LEU A 162 -6.37 2.89 -11.61
N ARG A 163 -6.08 2.46 -12.84
CA ARG A 163 -6.53 3.16 -14.05
C ARG A 163 -8.04 3.19 -14.18
N ALA A 164 -8.69 2.06 -13.94
CA ALA A 164 -10.15 1.97 -14.00
C ALA A 164 -10.82 2.90 -12.98
N TYR A 165 -10.32 2.94 -11.75
CA TYR A 165 -10.83 3.84 -10.72
C TYR A 165 -10.75 5.30 -11.17
N PHE A 166 -9.58 5.78 -11.62
CA PHE A 166 -9.42 7.17 -12.03
C PHE A 166 -10.15 7.52 -13.32
N GLN A 167 -10.38 6.55 -14.23
CA GLN A 167 -11.22 6.75 -15.41
C GLN A 167 -12.67 6.99 -15.01
N LEU A 168 -13.22 6.16 -14.12
CA LEU A 168 -14.59 6.31 -13.63
C LEU A 168 -14.78 7.59 -12.80
N LYS A 169 -13.81 7.95 -11.97
CA LYS A 169 -13.86 9.22 -11.22
C LYS A 169 -13.97 10.42 -12.15
N ARG A 170 -13.09 10.51 -13.18
CA ARG A 170 -13.14 11.62 -14.17
C ARG A 170 -14.39 11.64 -15.01
N ALA A 171 -15.08 10.53 -15.18
CA ALA A 171 -16.33 10.47 -15.91
C ALA A 171 -17.55 10.87 -15.05
N ALA A 172 -17.39 10.86 -13.72
CA ALA A 172 -18.43 11.20 -12.75
C ALA A 172 -18.34 12.67 -12.25
N ASP A 173 -17.20 13.34 -12.48
CA ASP A 173 -16.98 14.78 -12.22
C ASP A 173 -17.40 15.63 -13.41
#